data_36508265bbb0e193aa905e2e5c57face
#
_entry.id   36508265bbb0e193aa905e2e5c57face
#
_cell.length_a   1.000
_cell.length_b   1.000
_cell.length_c   1.000
_cell.angle_alpha   90.00
_cell.angle_beta   90.00
_cell.angle_gamma   90.00
#
_symmetry.space_group_name_H-M   'P 1'
#
loop_
_entity.id
_entity.type
_entity.pdbx_description
1 polymer ?
#
loop_
_entity_poly.entity_id
_entity_poly.type
_entity_poly.pdbx_seq_one_letter_code
_entity_poly.pdbx_strand_id
1 'polypeptide(L)'
;MPREYLPVFNSNVIDLYIPRIEGLSERYLYACDDYIVMRGQKADDYFTEEGIKLHLGQYWFTDSTYFQTVFNSDWLICPHLVSKTSGRYILPYCHHAIVPHLKSENLEVLEKFQEDIEKSLSRFREGKNLTWLIYPLCLMQKGLLQEANVVTNFNPLIDENSIRNLNFRDCDVIVLNDEFCGDFEKAKAMLINRLEEVLSGKSGFEK
;
A
#
# COMPACT_ATOMS: atom_id res chain seq x y z
N MET A 1 -19.42 -3.09 4.53
CA MET A 1 -19.61 -2.90 3.07
C MET A 1 -21.07 -3.18 2.72
N PRO A 2 -21.75 -2.33 1.95
CA PRO A 2 -23.11 -2.56 1.50
C PRO A 2 -23.21 -3.80 0.61
N ARG A 3 -24.31 -4.56 0.78
CA ARG A 3 -24.49 -5.87 0.10
C ARG A 3 -24.59 -5.79 -1.43
N GLU A 4 -25.08 -4.67 -1.97
CA GLU A 4 -25.24 -4.43 -3.40
C GLU A 4 -23.92 -4.41 -4.18
N TYR A 5 -22.79 -4.17 -3.50
CA TYR A 5 -21.46 -4.22 -4.11
C TYR A 5 -20.82 -5.61 -4.08
N LEU A 6 -21.44 -6.58 -3.43
CA LEU A 6 -20.92 -7.94 -3.39
C LEU A 6 -21.36 -8.77 -4.61
N PRO A 7 -20.51 -9.67 -5.15
CA PRO A 7 -19.08 -9.79 -4.85
C PRO A 7 -18.29 -8.60 -5.38
N VAL A 8 -17.26 -8.18 -4.63
CA VAL A 8 -16.38 -7.07 -5.01
C VAL A 8 -15.03 -7.60 -5.50
N PHE A 9 -14.51 -6.98 -6.58
CA PHE A 9 -13.22 -7.29 -7.23
C PHE A 9 -12.33 -6.05 -7.29
N ASN A 10 -12.58 -5.10 -6.40
CA ASN A 10 -11.92 -3.81 -6.31
C ASN A 10 -11.16 -3.72 -4.99
N SER A 11 -9.82 -3.86 -5.06
CA SER A 11 -8.96 -3.78 -3.88
C SER A 11 -9.16 -2.48 -3.11
N ASN A 12 -9.31 -1.33 -3.79
CA ASN A 12 -9.54 -0.04 -3.13
C ASN A 12 -10.75 -0.09 -2.18
N VAL A 13 -11.83 -0.76 -2.61
CA VAL A 13 -13.04 -0.92 -1.79
C VAL A 13 -12.82 -1.92 -0.65
N ILE A 14 -12.11 -3.02 -0.92
CA ILE A 14 -11.79 -4.02 0.10
C ILE A 14 -10.95 -3.37 1.20
N ASP A 15 -9.91 -2.65 0.83
CA ASP A 15 -8.96 -2.03 1.74
C ASP A 15 -9.62 -0.99 2.65
N LEU A 16 -10.57 -0.21 2.12
CA LEU A 16 -11.36 0.73 2.91
C LEU A 16 -12.21 0.06 4.00
N TYR A 17 -12.58 -1.20 3.86
CA TYR A 17 -13.43 -1.89 4.83
C TYR A 17 -12.69 -2.84 5.77
N ILE A 18 -11.36 -2.97 5.64
CA ILE A 18 -10.53 -3.77 6.56
C ILE A 18 -10.76 -3.41 8.04
N PRO A 19 -10.86 -2.11 8.44
CA PRO A 19 -11.07 -1.75 9.84
C PRO A 19 -12.34 -2.35 10.47
N ARG A 20 -13.33 -2.75 9.65
CA ARG A 20 -14.58 -3.37 10.11
C ARG A 20 -14.50 -4.87 10.34
N ILE A 21 -13.32 -5.48 10.16
CA ILE A 21 -13.12 -6.90 10.45
C ILE A 21 -13.27 -7.13 11.96
N GLU A 22 -14.17 -8.05 12.33
CA GLU A 22 -14.35 -8.44 13.72
C GLU A 22 -13.09 -9.11 14.26
N GLY A 23 -12.68 -8.76 15.48
CA GLY A 23 -11.47 -9.29 16.10
C GLY A 23 -10.15 -8.69 15.58
N LEU A 24 -10.17 -7.79 14.59
CA LEU A 24 -8.96 -7.09 14.15
C LEU A 24 -8.38 -6.28 15.32
N SER A 25 -7.07 -6.40 15.53
CA SER A 25 -6.34 -5.65 16.56
C SER A 25 -6.42 -4.14 16.35
N GLU A 26 -6.28 -3.36 17.44
CA GLU A 26 -6.21 -1.89 17.37
C GLU A 26 -5.05 -1.44 16.48
N ARG A 27 -3.88 -2.04 16.68
CA ARG A 27 -2.70 -1.83 15.82
C ARG A 27 -2.57 -3.01 14.88
N TYR A 28 -2.56 -2.75 13.58
CA TYR A 28 -2.37 -3.79 12.57
C TYR A 28 -1.54 -3.28 11.40
N LEU A 29 -0.91 -4.21 10.70
CA LEU A 29 -0.15 -3.94 9.49
C LEU A 29 -0.94 -4.44 8.28
N TYR A 30 -1.01 -3.62 7.25
CA TYR A 30 -1.52 -3.99 5.93
C TYR A 30 -0.34 -4.21 4.98
N ALA A 31 -0.32 -5.36 4.33
CA ALA A 31 0.67 -5.72 3.33
C ALA A 31 -0.01 -6.47 2.19
N CYS A 32 0.51 -6.31 0.97
CA CYS A 32 0.10 -7.11 -0.18
C CYS A 32 0.88 -8.43 -0.22
N ASP A 33 0.47 -9.35 -1.10
CA ASP A 33 1.06 -10.68 -1.25
C ASP A 33 2.42 -10.68 -1.95
N ASP A 34 2.78 -9.60 -2.60
CA ASP A 34 4.06 -9.37 -3.28
C ASP A 34 5.18 -8.81 -2.37
N TYR A 35 4.93 -8.72 -1.04
CA TYR A 35 5.87 -8.19 -0.07
C TYR A 35 6.65 -9.29 0.63
N ILE A 36 7.98 -9.18 0.63
CA ILE A 36 8.88 -10.11 1.32
C ILE A 36 9.67 -9.33 2.37
N VAL A 37 9.54 -9.76 3.63
CA VAL A 37 10.29 -9.17 4.75
C VAL A 37 11.70 -9.74 4.76
N MET A 38 12.71 -8.86 4.61
CA MET A 38 14.12 -9.22 4.50
C MET A 38 14.87 -9.16 5.83
N ARG A 39 14.34 -8.40 6.80
CA ARG A 39 14.93 -8.27 8.14
C ARG A 39 13.86 -8.38 9.20
N GLY A 40 14.25 -8.80 10.40
CA GLY A 40 13.32 -8.86 11.54
C GLY A 40 12.71 -7.49 11.83
N GLN A 41 11.39 -7.43 11.88
CA GLN A 41 10.62 -6.22 12.13
C GLN A 41 10.07 -6.22 13.56
N LYS A 42 9.93 -5.04 14.15
CA LYS A 42 9.36 -4.83 15.48
C LYS A 42 8.17 -3.88 15.40
N ALA A 43 7.29 -3.93 16.39
CA ALA A 43 6.16 -3.00 16.47
C ALA A 43 6.62 -1.52 16.45
N ASP A 44 7.74 -1.22 17.10
CA ASP A 44 8.28 0.13 17.17
C ASP A 44 8.82 0.65 15.83
N ASP A 45 9.00 -0.21 14.83
CA ASP A 45 9.38 0.21 13.47
C ASP A 45 8.18 0.87 12.75
N TYR A 46 6.96 0.52 13.16
CA TYR A 46 5.71 0.93 12.52
C TYR A 46 4.82 1.83 13.39
N PHE A 47 4.97 1.78 14.71
CA PHE A 47 4.09 2.49 15.63
C PHE A 47 4.88 3.38 16.60
N THR A 48 4.24 4.47 16.98
CA THR A 48 4.62 5.28 18.15
C THR A 48 3.68 4.95 19.31
N GLU A 49 3.80 5.66 20.43
CA GLU A 49 2.87 5.51 21.55
C GLU A 49 1.42 5.81 21.11
N GLU A 50 1.21 6.87 20.33
CA GLU A 50 -0.11 7.37 19.95
C GLU A 50 -0.42 7.27 18.45
N GLY A 51 0.58 7.02 17.60
CA GLY A 51 0.43 7.12 16.15
C GLY A 51 1.16 6.03 15.37
N ILE A 52 1.41 6.33 14.11
CA ILE A 52 2.07 5.44 13.14
C ILE A 52 3.35 6.05 12.59
N LYS A 53 4.22 5.20 12.05
CA LYS A 53 5.40 5.58 11.28
C LYS A 53 5.23 5.12 9.84
N LEU A 54 5.14 6.07 8.92
CA LEU A 54 4.97 5.80 7.51
C LEU A 54 5.63 6.89 6.67
N HIS A 55 6.35 6.51 5.62
CA HIS A 55 6.88 7.47 4.67
C HIS A 55 5.79 7.92 3.70
N LEU A 56 5.39 9.20 3.77
CA LEU A 56 4.52 9.86 2.80
C LEU A 56 5.34 10.87 1.99
N GLY A 57 5.87 10.41 0.86
CA GLY A 57 6.62 11.27 -0.05
C GLY A 57 5.71 12.09 -0.97
N GLN A 58 6.33 13.03 -1.72
CA GLN A 58 5.68 13.76 -2.80
C GLN A 58 5.99 13.07 -4.13
N TYR A 59 4.98 12.51 -4.78
CA TYR A 59 5.16 11.72 -6.00
C TYR A 59 4.53 12.40 -7.22
N TRP A 60 5.18 12.20 -8.37
CA TRP A 60 4.71 12.68 -9.66
C TRP A 60 3.82 11.64 -10.32
N PHE A 61 2.66 12.05 -10.74
CA PHE A 61 1.70 11.21 -11.43
C PHE A 61 1.38 11.71 -12.82
N THR A 62 1.16 10.77 -13.74
CA THR A 62 0.52 11.00 -15.03
C THR A 62 -0.94 10.57 -14.95
N ASP A 63 -1.77 11.10 -15.83
CA ASP A 63 -3.20 10.75 -15.84
C ASP A 63 -3.41 9.27 -16.15
N SER A 64 -4.08 8.60 -15.22
CA SER A 64 -4.45 7.17 -15.28
C SER A 64 -5.61 6.92 -14.32
N THR A 65 -6.30 5.79 -14.48
CA THR A 65 -7.37 5.39 -13.55
C THR A 65 -6.85 5.29 -12.11
N TYR A 66 -5.66 4.74 -11.93
CA TYR A 66 -5.04 4.63 -10.61
C TYR A 66 -4.72 6.02 -10.02
N PHE A 67 -4.12 6.91 -10.83
CA PHE A 67 -3.88 8.28 -10.42
C PHE A 67 -5.17 8.97 -9.94
N GLN A 68 -6.28 8.80 -10.66
CA GLN A 68 -7.55 9.43 -10.27
C GLN A 68 -8.02 8.95 -8.90
N THR A 69 -7.84 7.68 -8.54
CA THR A 69 -8.22 7.17 -7.22
C THR A 69 -7.35 7.76 -6.10
N VAL A 70 -6.04 7.90 -6.33
CA VAL A 70 -5.12 8.57 -5.41
C VAL A 70 -5.50 10.04 -5.28
N PHE A 71 -5.66 10.74 -6.40
CA PHE A 71 -6.04 12.15 -6.45
C PHE A 71 -7.33 12.44 -5.68
N ASN A 72 -8.38 11.62 -5.85
CA ASN A 72 -9.63 11.80 -5.13
C ASN A 72 -9.44 11.68 -3.61
N SER A 73 -8.59 10.76 -3.16
CA SER A 73 -8.28 10.58 -1.75
C SER A 73 -7.53 11.76 -1.16
N ASP A 74 -6.50 12.26 -1.87
CA ASP A 74 -5.74 13.45 -1.48
C ASP A 74 -6.62 14.70 -1.51
N TRP A 75 -7.44 14.86 -2.55
CA TRP A 75 -8.33 16.01 -2.70
C TRP A 75 -9.39 16.06 -1.60
N LEU A 76 -9.88 14.91 -1.18
CA LEU A 76 -10.86 14.83 -0.09
C LEU A 76 -10.25 15.23 1.26
N ILE A 77 -9.02 14.79 1.53
CA ILE A 77 -8.42 14.92 2.87
C ILE A 77 -7.50 16.14 2.96
N CYS A 78 -6.62 16.37 1.99
CA CYS A 78 -5.59 17.39 2.03
C CYS A 78 -5.41 18.13 0.68
N PRO A 79 -6.45 18.80 0.15
CA PRO A 79 -6.40 19.46 -1.15
C PRO A 79 -5.30 20.53 -1.27
N HIS A 80 -4.86 21.08 -0.15
CA HIS A 80 -3.78 22.09 -0.10
C HIS A 80 -2.39 21.51 -0.41
N LEU A 81 -2.22 20.18 -0.30
CA LEU A 81 -0.97 19.49 -0.65
C LEU A 81 -0.94 19.02 -2.10
N VAL A 82 -2.07 19.10 -2.81
CA VAL A 82 -2.15 18.75 -4.23
C VAL A 82 -1.64 19.91 -5.05
N SER A 83 -0.65 19.68 -5.89
CA SER A 83 -0.12 20.68 -6.81
C SER A 83 0.00 20.14 -8.24
N LYS A 84 0.08 21.05 -9.21
CA LYS A 84 0.26 20.71 -10.62
C LYS A 84 1.37 21.56 -11.23
N THR A 85 2.37 20.90 -11.79
CA THR A 85 3.50 21.56 -12.42
C THR A 85 3.85 20.86 -13.74
N SER A 86 4.01 21.61 -14.83
CA SER A 86 4.40 21.07 -16.15
C SER A 86 3.51 19.93 -16.66
N GLY A 87 2.20 20.01 -16.39
CA GLY A 87 1.23 18.99 -16.81
C GLY A 87 1.19 17.72 -15.95
N ARG A 88 2.01 17.64 -14.89
CA ARG A 88 2.02 16.52 -13.94
C ARG A 88 1.47 16.95 -12.59
N TYR A 89 0.79 16.04 -11.91
CA TYR A 89 0.34 16.24 -10.55
C TYR A 89 1.41 15.78 -9.56
N ILE A 90 1.51 16.47 -8.43
CA ILE A 90 2.36 16.12 -7.29
C ILE A 90 1.41 15.93 -6.12
N LEU A 91 1.43 14.74 -5.55
CA LEU A 91 0.52 14.32 -4.48
C LEU A 91 1.31 13.66 -3.34
N PRO A 92 0.86 13.81 -2.07
CA PRO A 92 1.31 12.94 -1.00
C PRO A 92 0.95 11.49 -1.33
N TYR A 93 1.91 10.60 -1.23
CA TYR A 93 1.68 9.19 -1.53
C TYR A 93 2.64 8.28 -0.78
N CYS A 94 2.14 7.14 -0.34
CA CYS A 94 2.96 6.06 0.16
C CYS A 94 3.22 5.07 -0.97
N HIS A 95 4.45 5.00 -1.42
CA HIS A 95 4.83 3.99 -2.41
C HIS A 95 4.86 2.62 -1.74
N HIS A 96 4.34 1.60 -2.40
CA HIS A 96 4.24 0.21 -1.96
C HIS A 96 5.08 -0.13 -0.72
N ALA A 97 4.46 -0.04 0.46
CA ALA A 97 5.10 -0.32 1.75
C ALA A 97 4.15 -1.11 2.63
N ILE A 98 4.67 -1.77 3.65
CA ILE A 98 3.84 -2.28 4.74
C ILE A 98 3.28 -1.07 5.49
N VAL A 99 1.96 -0.96 5.53
CA VAL A 99 1.27 0.22 6.06
C VAL A 99 0.71 -0.08 7.45
N PRO A 100 1.18 0.65 8.48
CA PRO A 100 0.59 0.56 9.80
C PRO A 100 -0.74 1.30 9.88
N HIS A 101 -1.66 0.75 10.64
CA HIS A 101 -2.98 1.30 10.85
C HIS A 101 -3.39 1.27 12.32
N LEU A 102 -4.22 2.26 12.72
CA LEU A 102 -4.94 2.29 13.98
C LEU A 102 -6.43 2.07 13.69
N LYS A 103 -6.99 0.98 14.21
CA LYS A 103 -8.36 0.56 13.90
C LYS A 103 -9.39 1.62 14.30
N SER A 104 -9.29 2.16 15.50
CA SER A 104 -10.20 3.19 16.01
C SER A 104 -10.20 4.44 15.14
N GLU A 105 -9.00 4.92 14.77
CA GLU A 105 -8.82 6.08 13.90
C GLU A 105 -9.40 5.85 12.51
N ASN A 106 -9.17 4.67 11.95
CA ASN A 106 -9.70 4.31 10.64
C ASN A 106 -11.23 4.18 10.65
N LEU A 107 -11.83 3.69 11.74
CA LEU A 107 -13.28 3.66 11.91
C LEU A 107 -13.87 5.07 12.01
N GLU A 108 -13.21 6.00 12.70
CA GLU A 108 -13.59 7.42 12.75
C GLU A 108 -13.57 8.05 11.36
N VAL A 109 -12.55 7.75 10.54
CA VAL A 109 -12.45 8.21 9.15
C VAL A 109 -13.61 7.66 8.31
N LEU A 110 -13.91 6.36 8.44
CA LEU A 110 -15.05 5.73 7.75
C LEU A 110 -16.39 6.37 8.11
N GLU A 111 -16.58 6.76 9.35
CA GLU A 111 -17.80 7.43 9.82
C GLU A 111 -17.85 8.88 9.32
N LYS A 112 -16.76 9.61 9.47
CA LYS A 112 -16.66 11.02 9.07
C LYS A 112 -16.90 11.24 7.58
N PHE A 113 -16.38 10.36 6.73
CA PHE A 113 -16.45 10.45 5.28
C PHE A 113 -17.38 9.40 4.65
N GLN A 114 -18.36 8.91 5.42
CA GLN A 114 -19.24 7.83 4.98
C GLN A 114 -19.90 8.11 3.62
N GLU A 115 -20.46 9.29 3.43
CA GLU A 115 -21.14 9.63 2.17
C GLU A 115 -20.19 9.66 0.97
N ASP A 116 -18.99 10.20 1.13
CA ASP A 116 -18.00 10.28 0.06
C ASP A 116 -17.48 8.88 -0.30
N ILE A 117 -17.23 8.06 0.72
CA ILE A 117 -16.84 6.67 0.55
C ILE A 117 -17.92 5.89 -0.19
N GLU A 118 -19.20 5.97 0.25
CA GLU A 118 -20.32 5.28 -0.40
C GLU A 118 -20.50 5.71 -1.85
N LYS A 119 -20.39 6.99 -2.19
CA LYS A 119 -20.41 7.49 -3.58
C LYS A 119 -19.24 6.96 -4.42
N SER A 120 -18.11 6.70 -3.80
CA SER A 120 -16.92 6.18 -4.46
C SER A 120 -16.97 4.68 -4.75
N LEU A 121 -17.86 3.92 -4.10
CA LEU A 121 -17.88 2.45 -4.22
C LEU A 121 -18.21 1.98 -5.63
N SER A 122 -17.59 0.88 -6.02
CA SER A 122 -17.89 0.14 -7.24
C SER A 122 -17.39 -1.30 -7.13
N ARG A 123 -18.01 -2.22 -7.89
CA ARG A 123 -17.65 -3.64 -7.88
C ARG A 123 -16.26 -3.89 -8.51
N PHE A 124 -15.93 -3.13 -9.53
CA PHE A 124 -14.62 -3.13 -10.21
C PHE A 124 -13.94 -1.80 -10.01
N ARG A 125 -12.62 -1.73 -10.23
CA ARG A 125 -11.84 -0.50 -10.07
C ARG A 125 -12.26 0.55 -11.10
N GLU A 126 -12.62 1.73 -10.61
CA GLU A 126 -13.02 2.91 -11.40
C GLU A 126 -12.26 4.14 -10.92
N GLY A 127 -12.10 5.14 -11.79
CA GLY A 127 -11.43 6.39 -11.46
C GLY A 127 -12.08 7.20 -10.32
N LYS A 128 -13.37 6.97 -10.04
CA LYS A 128 -14.07 7.64 -8.92
C LYS A 128 -13.75 7.08 -7.53
N ASN A 129 -13.09 5.91 -7.44
CA ASN A 129 -12.86 5.27 -6.14
C ASN A 129 -11.94 6.13 -5.26
N LEU A 130 -12.14 6.03 -3.95
CA LEU A 130 -11.18 6.40 -2.93
C LEU A 130 -10.28 5.20 -2.62
N THR A 131 -9.12 5.45 -2.03
CA THR A 131 -8.17 4.41 -1.61
C THR A 131 -7.97 4.43 -0.09
N TRP A 132 -7.35 3.40 0.45
CA TRP A 132 -6.93 3.31 1.85
C TRP A 132 -6.04 4.51 2.29
N LEU A 133 -5.48 5.26 1.34
CA LEU A 133 -4.62 6.43 1.59
C LEU A 133 -5.31 7.51 2.44
N ILE A 134 -6.65 7.58 2.43
CA ILE A 134 -7.40 8.50 3.29
C ILE A 134 -7.06 8.33 4.79
N TYR A 135 -6.69 7.14 5.23
CA TYR A 135 -6.36 6.85 6.61
C TYR A 135 -5.06 7.53 7.07
N PRO A 136 -3.89 7.24 6.45
CA PRO A 136 -2.65 7.91 6.85
C PRO A 136 -2.67 9.41 6.59
N LEU A 137 -3.41 9.90 5.59
CA LEU A 137 -3.58 11.33 5.37
C LEU A 137 -4.33 12.00 6.52
N CYS A 138 -5.38 11.37 7.06
CA CYS A 138 -6.07 11.85 8.26
C CYS A 138 -5.16 11.83 9.49
N LEU A 139 -4.37 10.77 9.68
CA LEU A 139 -3.40 10.69 10.78
C LEU A 139 -2.33 11.77 10.66
N MET A 140 -1.86 12.04 9.44
CA MET A 140 -0.94 13.15 9.18
C MET A 140 -1.54 14.50 9.60
N GLN A 141 -2.80 14.79 9.26
CA GLN A 141 -3.48 16.02 9.70
C GLN A 141 -3.65 16.13 11.22
N LYS A 142 -3.83 14.99 11.91
CA LYS A 142 -3.90 14.92 13.36
C LYS A 142 -2.53 15.01 14.06
N GLY A 143 -1.42 15.01 13.32
CA GLY A 143 -0.06 14.97 13.87
C GLY A 143 0.34 13.60 14.44
N LEU A 144 -0.38 12.53 14.06
CA LEU A 144 -0.17 11.15 14.52
C LEU A 144 0.66 10.31 13.54
N LEU A 145 1.20 10.94 12.48
CA LEU A 145 2.09 10.29 11.52
C LEU A 145 3.50 10.84 11.67
N GLN A 146 4.46 9.93 11.87
CA GLN A 146 5.88 10.21 11.89
C GLN A 146 6.57 9.54 10.71
N GLU A 147 7.76 10.03 10.35
CA GLU A 147 8.58 9.42 9.30
C GLU A 147 9.02 8.01 9.70
N ALA A 148 8.88 7.06 8.77
CA ALA A 148 9.32 5.68 8.97
C ALA A 148 10.82 5.53 8.69
N ASN A 149 11.46 4.61 9.41
CA ASN A 149 12.83 4.16 9.13
C ASN A 149 12.87 2.85 8.33
N VAL A 150 11.72 2.23 8.06
CA VAL A 150 11.62 1.00 7.28
C VAL A 150 11.90 1.29 5.81
N VAL A 151 12.95 0.69 5.30
CA VAL A 151 13.35 0.84 3.89
C VAL A 151 12.65 -0.21 3.04
N THR A 152 11.76 0.24 2.19
CA THR A 152 11.08 -0.62 1.20
C THR A 152 11.70 -0.44 -0.17
N ASN A 153 12.07 -1.53 -0.81
CA ASN A 153 12.60 -1.56 -2.17
C ASN A 153 11.53 -2.12 -3.12
N PHE A 154 10.94 -1.27 -3.95
CA PHE A 154 9.93 -1.64 -4.95
C PHE A 154 10.60 -2.01 -6.28
N ASN A 155 10.29 -3.20 -6.78
CA ASN A 155 10.87 -3.73 -8.00
C ASN A 155 9.77 -4.19 -8.97
N PRO A 156 9.51 -3.45 -10.05
CA PRO A 156 8.68 -3.93 -11.13
C PRO A 156 9.42 -5.01 -11.92
N LEU A 157 8.84 -6.20 -11.99
CA LEU A 157 9.39 -7.32 -12.76
C LEU A 157 8.85 -7.25 -14.18
N ILE A 158 9.52 -6.52 -15.07
CA ILE A 158 9.08 -6.27 -16.45
C ILE A 158 9.71 -7.28 -17.43
N ASP A 159 10.94 -7.71 -17.19
CA ASP A 159 11.71 -8.60 -18.05
C ASP A 159 12.71 -9.45 -17.24
N GLU A 160 13.45 -10.30 -17.93
CA GLU A 160 14.49 -11.14 -17.31
C GLU A 160 15.63 -10.33 -16.67
N ASN A 161 15.91 -9.13 -17.17
CA ASN A 161 16.99 -8.30 -16.60
C ASN A 161 16.55 -7.69 -15.27
N SER A 162 15.26 -7.32 -15.14
CA SER A 162 14.72 -6.84 -13.86
C SER A 162 14.87 -7.92 -12.78
N ILE A 163 14.62 -9.20 -13.11
CA ILE A 163 14.80 -10.33 -12.18
C ILE A 163 16.29 -10.56 -11.85
N ARG A 164 17.18 -10.54 -12.84
CA ARG A 164 18.63 -10.72 -12.61
C ARG A 164 19.23 -9.63 -11.74
N ASN A 165 18.74 -8.40 -11.86
CA ASN A 165 19.24 -7.23 -11.16
C ASN A 165 18.54 -6.97 -9.81
N LEU A 166 17.69 -7.89 -9.33
CA LEU A 166 17.08 -7.77 -8.02
C LEU A 166 18.15 -7.61 -6.93
N ASN A 167 18.02 -6.53 -6.17
CA ASN A 167 18.86 -6.25 -5.02
C ASN A 167 18.07 -6.52 -3.72
N PHE A 168 18.42 -7.57 -3.03
CA PHE A 168 17.87 -7.96 -1.75
C PHE A 168 18.63 -7.38 -0.54
N ARG A 169 19.67 -6.58 -0.81
CA ARG A 169 20.46 -5.93 0.23
C ARG A 169 19.95 -4.53 0.50
N ASP A 170 20.28 -4.04 1.66
CA ASP A 170 20.02 -2.64 2.05
C ASP A 170 18.54 -2.24 2.08
N CYS A 171 17.64 -3.22 2.25
CA CYS A 171 16.21 -2.98 2.48
C CYS A 171 15.67 -3.90 3.60
N ASP A 172 14.61 -3.44 4.22
CA ASP A 172 13.89 -4.19 5.25
C ASP A 172 12.74 -4.99 4.64
N VAL A 173 12.17 -4.46 3.56
CA VAL A 173 11.08 -5.08 2.78
C VAL A 173 11.40 -4.94 1.29
N ILE A 174 11.25 -6.00 0.54
CA ILE A 174 11.27 -5.97 -0.92
C ILE A 174 9.87 -6.24 -1.46
N VAL A 175 9.47 -5.47 -2.47
CA VAL A 175 8.21 -5.66 -3.19
C VAL A 175 8.53 -6.10 -4.61
N LEU A 176 7.94 -7.20 -5.05
CA LEU A 176 8.14 -7.81 -6.36
C LEU A 176 6.84 -7.69 -7.18
N ASN A 177 6.67 -6.56 -7.85
CA ASN A 177 5.46 -6.30 -8.62
C ASN A 177 5.53 -6.96 -9.99
N ASP A 178 4.65 -7.93 -10.25
CA ASP A 178 4.63 -8.69 -11.51
C ASP A 178 3.97 -7.88 -12.64
N GLU A 179 4.81 -7.32 -13.50
CA GLU A 179 4.45 -6.66 -14.76
C GLU A 179 5.07 -7.39 -15.96
N PHE A 180 5.42 -8.66 -15.80
CA PHE A 180 6.19 -9.42 -16.78
C PHE A 180 5.42 -9.68 -18.07
N CYS A 181 6.02 -9.31 -19.20
CA CYS A 181 5.47 -9.43 -20.55
C CYS A 181 6.23 -10.47 -21.41
N GLY A 182 6.64 -11.61 -20.83
CA GLY A 182 7.43 -12.61 -21.52
C GLY A 182 7.05 -14.05 -21.19
N ASP A 183 8.03 -14.95 -21.25
CA ASP A 183 7.86 -16.36 -20.86
C ASP A 183 7.73 -16.47 -19.34
N PHE A 184 6.49 -16.63 -18.85
CA PHE A 184 6.16 -16.70 -17.43
C PHE A 184 6.88 -17.85 -16.71
N GLU A 185 6.98 -19.06 -17.30
CA GLU A 185 7.61 -20.21 -16.65
C GLU A 185 9.11 -19.99 -16.47
N LYS A 186 9.74 -19.36 -17.46
CA LYS A 186 11.15 -18.98 -17.37
C LYS A 186 11.37 -17.90 -16.29
N ALA A 187 10.55 -16.87 -16.29
CA ALA A 187 10.63 -15.79 -15.28
C ALA A 187 10.44 -16.34 -13.87
N LYS A 188 9.44 -17.20 -13.68
CA LYS A 188 9.17 -17.89 -12.42
C LYS A 188 10.36 -18.71 -11.94
N ALA A 189 10.96 -19.53 -12.82
CA ALA A 189 12.14 -20.32 -12.47
C ALA A 189 13.34 -19.43 -12.07
N MET A 190 13.55 -18.33 -12.79
CA MET A 190 14.60 -17.36 -12.46
C MET A 190 14.37 -16.69 -11.11
N LEU A 191 13.13 -16.28 -10.84
CA LEU A 191 12.77 -15.63 -9.57
C LEU A 191 12.92 -16.60 -8.40
N ILE A 192 12.47 -17.86 -8.54
CA ILE A 192 12.65 -18.89 -7.51
C ILE A 192 14.14 -19.07 -7.19
N ASN A 193 15.00 -19.23 -8.19
CA ASN A 193 16.44 -19.37 -7.98
C ASN A 193 17.04 -18.16 -7.24
N ARG A 194 16.61 -16.94 -7.60
CA ARG A 194 17.07 -15.71 -6.92
C ARG A 194 16.63 -15.63 -5.46
N LEU A 195 15.40 -16.05 -5.18
CA LEU A 195 14.87 -16.08 -3.81
C LEU A 195 15.57 -17.17 -2.98
N GLU A 196 15.82 -18.35 -3.53
CA GLU A 196 16.54 -19.42 -2.86
C GLU A 196 17.99 -19.05 -2.49
N GLU A 197 18.65 -18.20 -3.28
CA GLU A 197 19.98 -17.66 -2.94
C GLU A 197 19.97 -16.81 -1.66
N VAL A 198 18.86 -16.16 -1.38
CA VAL A 198 18.73 -15.18 -0.27
C VAL A 198 17.97 -15.78 0.92
N LEU A 199 16.97 -16.61 0.64
CA LEU A 199 16.09 -17.25 1.61
C LEU A 199 16.36 -18.77 1.68
N SER A 200 17.63 -19.14 1.79
CA SER A 200 18.10 -20.55 1.71
C SER A 200 17.68 -21.45 2.88
N GLY A 201 17.15 -20.89 3.94
CA GLY A 201 16.72 -21.63 5.14
C GLY A 201 15.21 -21.78 5.24
N LYS A 202 14.72 -22.97 5.60
CA LYS A 202 13.30 -23.12 5.97
C LYS A 202 12.97 -22.25 7.17
N SER A 203 11.87 -21.54 7.10
CA SER A 203 11.33 -20.84 8.26
C SER A 203 10.78 -21.82 9.29
N GLY A 204 10.67 -21.42 10.55
CA GLY A 204 10.08 -22.27 11.61
C GLY A 204 8.58 -22.60 11.39
N PHE A 205 7.95 -22.00 10.36
CA PHE A 205 6.55 -22.22 9.99
C PHE A 205 6.38 -23.16 8.79
N GLU A 206 7.45 -23.52 8.10
CA GLU A 206 7.44 -24.49 7.01
C GLU A 206 7.47 -25.92 7.52
N LYS A 207 6.54 -26.76 7.03
CA LYS A 207 6.43 -28.18 7.40
C LYS A 207 7.39 -29.06 6.61
#